data_da6f61829291284038c31000163d61a7
#
_entry.id   da6f61829291284038c31000163d61a7
#
_cell.length_a   1.000
_cell.length_b   1.000
_cell.length_c   1.000
_cell.angle_alpha   90.00
_cell.angle_beta   90.00
_cell.angle_gamma   90.00
#
_symmetry.space_group_name_H-M   'P 1'
#
loop_
_entity.id
_entity.type
_entity.pdbx_description
1 polymer ?
#
loop_
_entity_poly.entity_id
_entity_poly.type
_entity_poly.pdbx_seq_one_letter_code
_entity_poly.pdbx_strand_id
1 'polypeptide(L)'
;MNLKFKKPSKETQLAMSEVAGGKNRDIDYQKIAQEKLAGMTNHKFSKLLSSGNAAIFTAMNAIDGAIMIPDQGAWNGFKQIARFLNKDLIVVKTDKGLITQEYLSEILNSSSNIGALFLTSFAAYTAEQDISGISDFLHEKDIMLVEDASGAIGDDILADGKYSDIIIGSTGSPKIVNVEDGGFITTNNEEVLEKSKLLLKSFKTGNITACGISSELDFANENLKKSIEATSYVKNNLSDKFDVFHLDKRGINVILKTDDAKKLSYDLRHELVLDSHGMITKCPNYNRLKEKAVAIEIKNLDISCLNKDNLDEIVEIIKKYQ
;
A
#
# COMPACT_ATOMS: atom_id res chain seq x y z
N MET A 1 27.96 5.28 -0.28
CA MET A 1 26.58 4.98 0.20
C MET A 1 26.42 3.48 0.42
N ASN A 2 25.82 3.05 1.53
CA ASN A 2 25.52 1.63 1.80
C ASN A 2 24.02 1.50 2.06
N LEU A 3 23.23 1.42 0.98
CA LEU A 3 21.79 1.33 1.05
C LEU A 3 21.35 -0.11 1.29
N LYS A 4 20.43 -0.28 2.21
CA LYS A 4 19.85 -1.59 2.57
C LYS A 4 18.40 -1.65 2.14
N PHE A 5 17.98 -2.81 1.69
CA PHE A 5 16.58 -3.11 1.45
C PHE A 5 15.85 -3.29 2.77
N LYS A 6 14.60 -2.82 2.82
CA LYS A 6 13.76 -2.83 4.03
C LYS A 6 13.53 -4.25 4.54
N LYS A 7 13.83 -4.46 5.81
CA LYS A 7 13.63 -5.72 6.54
C LYS A 7 12.75 -5.47 7.77
N PRO A 8 12.20 -6.52 8.38
CA PRO A 8 11.59 -6.40 9.71
C PRO A 8 12.59 -5.82 10.71
N SER A 9 12.13 -5.09 11.71
CA SER A 9 12.99 -4.58 12.79
C SER A 9 13.73 -5.71 13.50
N LYS A 10 14.86 -5.41 14.13
CA LYS A 10 15.62 -6.42 14.87
C LYS A 10 14.82 -7.02 16.02
N GLU A 11 14.02 -6.19 16.67
CA GLU A 11 13.10 -6.57 17.74
C GLU A 11 12.07 -7.58 17.22
N THR A 12 11.48 -7.31 16.07
CA THR A 12 10.52 -8.19 15.41
C THR A 12 11.16 -9.51 15.00
N GLN A 13 12.35 -9.48 14.38
CA GLN A 13 13.09 -10.68 14.00
C GLN A 13 13.38 -11.58 15.22
N LEU A 14 13.78 -10.96 16.34
CA LEU A 14 14.04 -11.70 17.59
C LEU A 14 12.74 -12.30 18.14
N ALA A 15 11.66 -11.53 18.23
CA ALA A 15 10.38 -12.00 18.73
C ALA A 15 9.84 -13.19 17.90
N MET A 16 9.88 -13.07 16.56
CA MET A 16 9.49 -14.16 15.65
C MET A 16 10.36 -15.41 15.84
N SER A 17 11.67 -15.25 16.02
CA SER A 17 12.61 -16.35 16.25
C SER A 17 12.32 -17.07 17.58
N GLU A 18 11.99 -16.34 18.64
CA GLU A 18 11.62 -16.90 19.94
C GLU A 18 10.34 -17.73 19.86
N VAL A 19 9.31 -17.22 19.18
CA VAL A 19 8.05 -17.96 18.96
C VAL A 19 8.30 -19.21 18.11
N ALA A 20 9.12 -19.11 17.04
CA ALA A 20 9.52 -20.24 16.21
C ALA A 20 10.27 -21.31 17.03
N GLY A 21 11.13 -20.89 17.97
CA GLY A 21 11.84 -21.75 18.92
C GLY A 21 10.96 -22.32 20.04
N GLY A 22 9.69 -21.99 20.06
CA GLY A 22 8.70 -22.54 21.01
C GLY A 22 8.55 -21.77 22.31
N LYS A 23 9.14 -20.58 22.44
CA LYS A 23 8.85 -19.67 23.54
C LYS A 23 7.49 -19.01 23.37
N ASN A 24 6.89 -18.55 24.47
CA ASN A 24 5.66 -17.75 24.46
C ASN A 24 4.49 -18.41 23.69
N ARG A 25 4.37 -19.74 23.74
CA ARG A 25 3.34 -20.51 23.00
C ARG A 25 1.93 -20.28 23.49
N ASP A 26 1.77 -19.85 24.72
CA ASP A 26 0.52 -19.49 25.41
C ASP A 26 0.01 -18.10 25.04
N ILE A 27 0.82 -17.28 24.35
CA ILE A 27 0.42 -15.95 23.91
C ILE A 27 -0.38 -16.04 22.61
N ASP A 28 -1.57 -15.45 22.61
CA ASP A 28 -2.43 -15.32 21.42
C ASP A 28 -2.03 -14.06 20.62
N TYR A 29 -0.96 -14.18 19.83
CA TYR A 29 -0.50 -13.09 18.97
C TYR A 29 -1.50 -12.71 17.87
N GLN A 30 -2.38 -13.64 17.46
CA GLN A 30 -3.47 -13.35 16.54
C GLN A 30 -4.40 -12.29 17.14
N LYS A 31 -4.82 -12.51 18.37
CA LYS A 31 -5.70 -11.58 19.07
C LYS A 31 -5.03 -10.23 19.28
N ILE A 32 -3.77 -10.22 19.75
CA ILE A 32 -3.03 -8.97 20.01
C ILE A 32 -2.89 -8.14 18.74
N ALA A 33 -2.45 -8.74 17.63
CA ALA A 33 -2.29 -8.02 16.36
C ALA A 33 -3.64 -7.52 15.80
N GLN A 34 -4.71 -8.33 15.96
CA GLN A 34 -6.05 -7.92 15.54
C GLN A 34 -6.56 -6.72 16.36
N GLU A 35 -6.37 -6.72 17.68
CA GLU A 35 -6.77 -5.60 18.54
C GLU A 35 -6.00 -4.32 18.18
N LYS A 36 -4.69 -4.41 17.92
CA LYS A 36 -3.88 -3.27 17.45
C LYS A 36 -4.39 -2.73 16.10
N LEU A 37 -4.63 -3.60 15.13
CA LEU A 37 -5.16 -3.21 13.83
C LEU A 37 -6.53 -2.55 13.93
N ALA A 38 -7.43 -3.13 14.73
CA ALA A 38 -8.75 -2.56 14.97
C ALA A 38 -8.66 -1.14 15.56
N GLY A 39 -7.78 -0.95 16.54
CA GLY A 39 -7.53 0.38 17.13
C GLY A 39 -6.91 1.37 16.16
N MET A 40 -5.94 0.94 15.33
CA MET A 40 -5.27 1.82 14.36
C MET A 40 -6.17 2.22 13.19
N THR A 41 -7.11 1.36 12.81
CA THR A 41 -8.01 1.61 11.69
C THR A 41 -9.38 2.13 12.10
N ASN A 42 -9.65 2.33 13.40
CA ASN A 42 -10.97 2.69 13.92
C ASN A 42 -12.10 1.72 13.47
N HIS A 43 -11.75 0.46 13.19
CA HIS A 43 -12.71 -0.59 12.85
C HIS A 43 -12.97 -1.52 14.05
N LYS A 44 -14.18 -2.09 14.12
CA LYS A 44 -14.56 -3.02 15.18
C LYS A 44 -13.95 -4.41 15.00
N PHE A 45 -13.84 -4.85 13.76
CA PHE A 45 -13.41 -6.21 13.41
C PHE A 45 -12.13 -6.17 12.60
N SER A 46 -11.23 -7.08 12.94
CA SER A 46 -10.01 -7.30 12.19
C SER A 46 -9.68 -8.79 12.08
N LYS A 47 -9.04 -9.21 10.98
CA LYS A 47 -8.53 -10.56 10.77
C LYS A 47 -7.17 -10.51 10.11
N LEU A 48 -6.26 -11.37 10.59
CA LEU A 48 -4.99 -11.61 9.91
C LEU A 48 -5.16 -12.69 8.84
N LEU A 49 -4.46 -12.52 7.74
CA LEU A 49 -4.48 -13.39 6.58
C LEU A 49 -3.05 -13.69 6.10
N SER A 50 -2.89 -14.74 5.31
CA SER A 50 -1.59 -15.20 4.82
C SER A 50 -0.92 -14.25 3.82
N SER A 51 -1.63 -13.26 3.27
CA SER A 51 -1.07 -12.26 2.35
C SER A 51 -2.05 -11.11 2.09
N GLY A 52 -1.55 -10.00 1.52
CA GLY A 52 -2.40 -8.93 1.02
C GLY A 52 -3.35 -9.40 -0.10
N ASN A 53 -2.91 -10.31 -0.97
CA ASN A 53 -3.81 -10.88 -1.98
C ASN A 53 -4.94 -11.70 -1.35
N ALA A 54 -4.68 -12.42 -0.28
CA ALA A 54 -5.71 -13.12 0.49
C ALA A 54 -6.71 -12.13 1.10
N ALA A 55 -6.25 -10.97 1.56
CA ALA A 55 -7.12 -9.90 2.07
C ALA A 55 -8.00 -9.30 0.96
N ILE A 56 -7.42 -9.01 -0.21
CA ILE A 56 -8.16 -8.53 -1.39
C ILE A 56 -9.21 -9.57 -1.80
N PHE A 57 -8.82 -10.85 -1.87
CA PHE A 57 -9.72 -11.93 -2.25
C PHE A 57 -10.90 -12.05 -1.27
N THR A 58 -10.61 -11.97 0.02
CA THR A 58 -11.62 -12.04 1.10
C THR A 58 -12.60 -10.87 1.01
N ALA A 59 -12.09 -9.63 0.88
CA ALA A 59 -12.91 -8.44 0.73
C ALA A 59 -13.79 -8.51 -0.51
N MET A 60 -13.19 -8.81 -1.67
CA MET A 60 -13.88 -8.80 -2.97
C MET A 60 -14.94 -9.92 -3.08
N ASN A 61 -14.71 -11.07 -2.43
CA ASN A 61 -15.69 -12.16 -2.38
C ASN A 61 -16.97 -11.76 -1.61
N ALA A 62 -16.85 -10.90 -0.62
CA ALA A 62 -17.97 -10.49 0.21
C ALA A 62 -18.88 -9.43 -0.46
N ILE A 63 -18.40 -8.78 -1.51
CA ILE A 63 -19.07 -7.66 -2.16
C ILE A 63 -19.96 -8.17 -3.28
N ASP A 64 -21.21 -7.74 -3.28
CA ASP A 64 -22.14 -7.97 -4.37
C ASP A 64 -22.01 -6.85 -5.43
N GLY A 65 -22.29 -7.15 -6.72
CA GLY A 65 -22.20 -6.17 -7.80
C GLY A 65 -20.81 -6.02 -8.42
N ALA A 66 -20.68 -5.03 -9.29
CA ALA A 66 -19.46 -4.73 -10.03
C ALA A 66 -18.40 -4.09 -9.13
N ILE A 67 -17.14 -4.33 -9.47
CA ILE A 67 -15.99 -3.77 -8.75
C ILE A 67 -15.36 -2.66 -9.60
N MET A 68 -15.25 -1.46 -9.04
CA MET A 68 -14.48 -0.37 -9.62
C MET A 68 -13.01 -0.45 -9.19
N ILE A 69 -12.10 -0.18 -10.10
CA ILE A 69 -10.66 -0.05 -9.85
C ILE A 69 -10.08 1.12 -10.64
N PRO A 70 -9.00 1.78 -10.18
CA PRO A 70 -8.31 2.79 -10.97
C PRO A 70 -7.66 2.18 -12.23
N ASP A 71 -7.54 2.98 -13.28
CA ASP A 71 -6.88 2.57 -14.52
C ASP A 71 -5.37 2.40 -14.37
N GLN A 72 -4.76 3.02 -13.36
CA GLN A 72 -3.33 2.97 -13.01
C GLN A 72 -3.11 3.35 -11.54
N GLY A 73 -1.89 3.17 -11.03
CA GLY A 73 -1.49 3.58 -9.69
C GLY A 73 -2.00 2.68 -8.57
N ALA A 74 -2.57 1.52 -8.90
CA ALA A 74 -3.07 0.54 -7.94
C ALA A 74 -2.43 -0.82 -8.11
N TRP A 75 -2.73 -1.73 -7.18
CA TRP A 75 -2.21 -3.09 -7.25
C TRP A 75 -2.91 -3.92 -8.35
N ASN A 76 -2.11 -4.58 -9.21
CA ASN A 76 -2.67 -5.38 -10.31
C ASN A 76 -3.50 -6.59 -9.83
N GLY A 77 -3.30 -7.01 -8.59
CA GLY A 77 -4.10 -8.06 -7.94
C GLY A 77 -5.59 -7.75 -7.91
N PHE A 78 -6.00 -6.48 -7.85
CA PHE A 78 -7.42 -6.10 -7.92
C PHE A 78 -8.07 -6.64 -9.21
N LYS A 79 -7.43 -6.39 -10.35
CA LYS A 79 -7.90 -6.86 -11.66
C LYS A 79 -7.87 -8.39 -11.79
N GLN A 80 -6.81 -9.02 -11.29
CA GLN A 80 -6.62 -10.46 -11.40
C GLN A 80 -7.64 -11.22 -10.55
N ILE A 81 -7.86 -10.76 -9.31
CA ILE A 81 -8.78 -11.38 -8.36
C ILE A 81 -10.24 -11.16 -8.79
N ALA A 82 -10.60 -9.95 -9.26
CA ALA A 82 -11.93 -9.70 -9.80
C ALA A 82 -12.27 -10.67 -10.94
N ARG A 83 -11.35 -10.87 -11.88
CA ARG A 83 -11.51 -11.84 -12.97
C ARG A 83 -11.64 -13.27 -12.47
N PHE A 84 -10.83 -13.68 -11.50
CA PHE A 84 -10.89 -15.01 -10.91
C PHE A 84 -12.24 -15.27 -10.22
N LEU A 85 -12.80 -14.25 -9.56
CA LEU A 85 -14.11 -14.31 -8.91
C LEU A 85 -15.29 -14.10 -9.87
N ASN A 86 -15.04 -13.96 -11.18
CA ASN A 86 -16.06 -13.63 -12.20
C ASN A 86 -16.87 -12.37 -11.85
N LYS A 87 -16.22 -11.36 -11.24
CA LYS A 87 -16.83 -10.06 -10.96
C LYS A 87 -16.78 -9.17 -12.19
N ASP A 88 -17.84 -8.44 -12.44
CA ASP A 88 -17.85 -7.36 -13.42
C ASP A 88 -16.86 -6.29 -12.96
N LEU A 89 -16.00 -5.84 -13.89
CA LEU A 89 -14.92 -4.93 -13.59
C LEU A 89 -15.10 -3.61 -14.34
N ILE A 90 -15.18 -2.52 -13.59
CA ILE A 90 -15.27 -1.17 -14.12
C ILE A 90 -13.95 -0.46 -13.84
N VAL A 91 -13.33 0.08 -14.89
CA VAL A 91 -12.06 0.79 -14.79
C VAL A 91 -12.32 2.29 -14.74
N VAL A 92 -12.00 2.91 -13.62
CA VAL A 92 -12.12 4.35 -13.40
C VAL A 92 -10.88 5.03 -13.95
N LYS A 93 -11.07 6.04 -14.80
CA LYS A 93 -9.98 6.93 -15.25
C LYS A 93 -9.44 7.72 -14.06
N THR A 94 -8.14 8.00 -14.08
CA THR A 94 -7.47 8.73 -13.00
C THR A 94 -6.61 9.86 -13.54
N ASP A 95 -6.38 10.89 -12.73
CA ASP A 95 -5.30 11.84 -12.98
C ASP A 95 -4.00 11.25 -12.41
N LYS A 96 -3.27 10.52 -13.27
CA LYS A 96 -2.00 9.87 -12.91
C LYS A 96 -2.10 9.06 -11.60
N GLY A 97 -3.14 8.23 -11.52
CA GLY A 97 -3.44 7.37 -10.37
C GLY A 97 -4.38 7.98 -9.34
N LEU A 98 -4.55 9.30 -9.29
CA LEU A 98 -5.51 9.95 -8.39
C LEU A 98 -6.93 9.86 -8.94
N ILE A 99 -7.84 9.40 -8.10
CA ILE A 99 -9.28 9.38 -8.40
C ILE A 99 -9.86 10.76 -8.10
N THR A 100 -10.66 11.28 -9.03
CA THR A 100 -11.39 12.54 -8.84
C THR A 100 -12.89 12.30 -8.86
N GLN A 101 -13.64 13.17 -8.19
CA GLN A 101 -15.12 13.11 -8.19
C GLN A 101 -15.71 13.25 -9.60
N GLU A 102 -15.03 13.97 -10.50
CA GLU A 102 -15.44 14.12 -11.90
C GLU A 102 -15.44 12.74 -12.60
N TYR A 103 -14.33 11.99 -12.53
CA TYR A 103 -14.23 10.66 -13.13
C TYR A 103 -15.15 9.61 -12.49
N LEU A 104 -15.41 9.73 -11.18
CA LEU A 104 -16.41 8.90 -10.51
C LEU A 104 -17.81 9.22 -11.02
N SER A 105 -18.16 10.51 -11.16
CA SER A 105 -19.46 10.94 -11.67
C SER A 105 -19.74 10.43 -13.08
N GLU A 106 -18.76 10.45 -13.98
CA GLU A 106 -18.88 9.91 -15.33
C GLU A 106 -19.26 8.41 -15.30
N ILE A 107 -18.63 7.63 -14.45
CA ILE A 107 -18.89 6.19 -14.30
C ILE A 107 -20.27 5.94 -13.68
N LEU A 108 -20.60 6.63 -12.59
CA LEU A 108 -21.84 6.39 -11.85
C LEU A 108 -23.09 6.81 -12.63
N ASN A 109 -22.97 7.76 -13.55
CA ASN A 109 -24.06 8.12 -14.46
C ASN A 109 -24.32 7.10 -15.57
N SER A 110 -23.33 6.24 -15.88
CA SER A 110 -23.38 5.28 -16.98
C SER A 110 -23.46 3.81 -16.55
N SER A 111 -23.29 3.53 -15.27
CA SER A 111 -23.21 2.17 -14.74
C SER A 111 -24.14 1.99 -13.54
N SER A 112 -24.73 0.81 -13.43
CA SER A 112 -25.59 0.41 -12.32
C SER A 112 -25.03 -0.84 -11.63
N ASN A 113 -25.54 -1.15 -10.44
CA ASN A 113 -25.16 -2.32 -9.65
C ASN A 113 -23.67 -2.38 -9.33
N ILE A 114 -23.10 -1.25 -8.88
CA ILE A 114 -21.72 -1.15 -8.43
C ILE A 114 -21.68 -1.45 -6.93
N GLY A 115 -20.85 -2.43 -6.53
CA GLY A 115 -20.72 -2.83 -5.12
C GLY A 115 -19.64 -2.06 -4.37
N ALA A 116 -18.48 -1.87 -4.99
CA ALA A 116 -17.38 -1.18 -4.33
C ALA A 116 -16.36 -0.56 -5.30
N LEU A 117 -15.62 0.43 -4.78
CA LEU A 117 -14.36 0.93 -5.34
C LEU A 117 -13.19 0.37 -4.53
N PHE A 118 -12.23 -0.27 -5.20
CA PHE A 118 -10.94 -0.66 -4.64
C PHE A 118 -9.85 0.32 -5.08
N LEU A 119 -9.16 0.91 -4.13
CA LEU A 119 -8.02 1.79 -4.41
C LEU A 119 -6.88 1.56 -3.42
N THR A 120 -5.71 2.13 -3.68
CA THR A 120 -4.59 2.20 -2.73
C THR A 120 -4.58 3.57 -2.06
N SER A 121 -4.33 3.65 -0.77
CA SER A 121 -4.22 4.91 -0.01
C SER A 121 -3.30 5.92 -0.67
N PHE A 122 -2.13 5.45 -1.13
CA PHE A 122 -1.22 6.23 -1.98
C PHE A 122 -1.27 5.71 -3.41
N ALA A 123 -1.80 6.50 -4.34
CA ALA A 123 -1.75 6.22 -5.78
C ALA A 123 -0.30 6.05 -6.22
N ALA A 124 0.03 4.91 -6.86
CA ALA A 124 1.38 4.55 -7.29
C ALA A 124 2.46 4.64 -6.19
N TYR A 125 2.05 4.71 -4.92
CA TYR A 125 2.86 5.05 -3.74
C TYR A 125 3.45 6.48 -3.78
N THR A 126 3.06 7.32 -4.72
CA THR A 126 3.61 8.68 -4.86
C THR A 126 2.67 9.80 -4.42
N ALA A 127 1.36 9.54 -4.38
CA ALA A 127 0.37 10.57 -4.05
C ALA A 127 -0.77 10.03 -3.20
N GLU A 128 -1.09 10.71 -2.11
CA GLU A 128 -2.26 10.39 -1.29
C GLU A 128 -3.56 10.63 -2.03
N GLN A 129 -4.51 9.69 -1.91
CA GLN A 129 -5.88 9.85 -2.38
C GLN A 129 -6.67 10.77 -1.43
N ASP A 130 -7.64 11.47 -1.96
CA ASP A 130 -8.65 12.16 -1.16
C ASP A 130 -9.70 11.15 -0.65
N ILE A 131 -9.29 10.33 0.33
CA ILE A 131 -10.12 9.23 0.87
C ILE A 131 -11.45 9.77 1.41
N SER A 132 -11.43 10.90 2.13
CA SER A 132 -12.63 11.52 2.69
C SER A 132 -13.61 11.96 1.59
N GLY A 133 -13.13 12.72 0.59
CA GLY A 133 -14.01 13.21 -0.49
C GLY A 133 -14.51 12.09 -1.40
N ILE A 134 -13.70 11.03 -1.62
CA ILE A 134 -14.10 9.84 -2.36
C ILE A 134 -15.18 9.08 -1.58
N SER A 135 -14.98 8.89 -0.28
CA SER A 135 -15.91 8.19 0.61
C SER A 135 -17.28 8.86 0.63
N ASP A 136 -17.33 10.16 0.90
CA ASP A 136 -18.57 10.93 0.94
C ASP A 136 -19.36 10.76 -0.36
N PHE A 137 -18.66 10.84 -1.50
CA PHE A 137 -19.28 10.70 -2.82
C PHE A 137 -19.82 9.28 -3.11
N LEU A 138 -19.11 8.24 -2.65
CA LEU A 138 -19.52 6.84 -2.84
C LEU A 138 -20.69 6.48 -1.93
N HIS A 139 -20.66 6.91 -0.67
CA HIS A 139 -21.70 6.61 0.31
C HIS A 139 -23.06 7.23 -0.06
N GLU A 140 -23.09 8.38 -0.75
CA GLU A 140 -24.34 8.93 -1.33
C GLU A 140 -25.00 7.99 -2.34
N LYS A 141 -24.30 6.98 -2.83
CA LYS A 141 -24.74 6.00 -3.84
C LYS A 141 -24.78 4.57 -3.31
N ASP A 142 -24.65 4.37 -2.00
CA ASP A 142 -24.58 3.07 -1.35
C ASP A 142 -23.44 2.16 -1.90
N ILE A 143 -22.30 2.76 -2.32
CA ILE A 143 -21.13 2.06 -2.84
C ILE A 143 -20.05 2.02 -1.78
N MET A 144 -19.51 0.84 -1.48
CA MET A 144 -18.44 0.66 -0.50
C MET A 144 -17.10 1.18 -1.00
N LEU A 145 -16.30 1.73 -0.08
CA LEU A 145 -14.89 2.04 -0.30
C LEU A 145 -14.00 0.97 0.34
N VAL A 146 -13.19 0.31 -0.48
CA VAL A 146 -12.17 -0.65 -0.04
C VAL A 146 -10.79 -0.05 -0.24
N GLU A 147 -10.12 0.27 0.87
CA GLU A 147 -8.82 0.91 0.88
C GLU A 147 -7.69 -0.12 1.11
N ASP A 148 -6.75 -0.23 0.16
CA ASP A 148 -5.50 -0.94 0.37
C ASP A 148 -4.48 -0.03 1.06
N ALA A 149 -4.38 -0.20 2.37
CA ALA A 149 -3.49 0.55 3.25
C ALA A 149 -2.11 -0.11 3.42
N SER A 150 -1.68 -0.98 2.50
CA SER A 150 -0.36 -1.63 2.55
C SER A 150 0.81 -0.65 2.67
N GLY A 151 0.64 0.58 2.19
CA GLY A 151 1.63 1.65 2.28
C GLY A 151 1.26 2.77 3.26
N ALA A 152 0.13 2.67 3.97
CA ALA A 152 -0.42 3.77 4.76
C ALA A 152 -0.88 3.38 6.16
N ILE A 153 -0.82 2.09 6.54
CA ILE A 153 -1.18 1.69 7.90
C ILE A 153 -0.34 2.44 8.94
N GLY A 154 -1.00 3.06 9.91
CA GLY A 154 -0.40 3.93 10.90
C GLY A 154 -0.37 5.41 10.51
N ASP A 155 -0.98 5.82 9.38
CA ASP A 155 -1.18 7.22 9.03
C ASP A 155 -2.28 7.85 9.91
N ASP A 156 -2.17 9.16 10.16
CA ASP A 156 -3.15 9.90 10.97
C ASP A 156 -4.42 10.30 10.18
N ILE A 157 -4.43 10.13 8.84
CA ILE A 157 -5.51 10.57 7.94
C ILE A 157 -6.04 9.41 7.09
N LEU A 158 -5.14 8.55 6.61
CA LEU A 158 -5.45 7.40 5.76
C LEU A 158 -5.66 6.15 6.61
N ALA A 159 -6.24 5.11 6.02
CA ALA A 159 -6.54 3.86 6.72
C ALA A 159 -7.46 4.04 7.94
N ASP A 160 -8.47 4.91 7.82
CA ASP A 160 -9.44 5.20 8.88
C ASP A 160 -10.83 4.66 8.50
N GLY A 161 -11.38 3.80 9.35
CA GLY A 161 -12.72 3.23 9.22
C GLY A 161 -13.87 4.24 9.38
N LYS A 162 -13.56 5.51 9.61
CA LYS A 162 -14.52 6.59 9.46
C LYS A 162 -14.89 6.80 8.00
N TYR A 163 -13.96 6.55 7.08
CA TYR A 163 -14.11 6.83 5.65
C TYR A 163 -14.16 5.54 4.82
N SER A 164 -13.34 4.55 5.16
CA SER A 164 -13.22 3.31 4.40
C SER A 164 -14.04 2.19 5.05
N ASP A 165 -14.95 1.55 4.29
CA ASP A 165 -15.81 0.47 4.80
C ASP A 165 -15.03 -0.79 5.09
N ILE A 166 -14.01 -1.05 4.27
CA ILE A 166 -13.07 -2.15 4.40
C ILE A 166 -11.66 -1.61 4.18
N ILE A 167 -10.77 -1.90 5.13
CA ILE A 167 -9.35 -1.63 4.98
C ILE A 167 -8.62 -2.98 4.87
N ILE A 168 -7.82 -3.12 3.84
CA ILE A 168 -6.98 -4.28 3.60
C ILE A 168 -5.51 -3.87 3.58
N GLY A 169 -4.63 -4.81 3.85
CA GLY A 169 -3.20 -4.53 3.71
C GLY A 169 -2.36 -5.78 3.62
N SER A 170 -1.20 -5.62 3.02
CA SER A 170 -0.12 -6.60 3.00
C SER A 170 0.92 -6.24 4.06
N THR A 171 1.42 -7.25 4.75
CA THR A 171 2.56 -7.16 5.68
C THR A 171 3.80 -7.86 5.11
N GLY A 172 3.76 -8.18 3.80
CA GLY A 172 4.90 -8.65 3.03
C GLY A 172 5.90 -7.54 2.72
N SER A 173 7.06 -7.92 2.21
CA SER A 173 8.14 -6.98 1.86
C SER A 173 7.83 -6.19 0.58
N PRO A 174 8.23 -4.93 0.47
CA PRO A 174 8.66 -3.97 1.50
C PRO A 174 7.49 -3.04 1.87
N LYS A 175 6.73 -3.42 2.87
CA LYS A 175 5.58 -2.62 3.34
C LYS A 175 5.94 -1.80 4.59
N ILE A 176 5.03 -0.93 5.04
CA ILE A 176 5.24 -0.15 6.27
C ILE A 176 5.33 -1.10 7.46
N VAL A 177 4.34 -1.97 7.62
CA VAL A 177 4.43 -3.14 8.51
C VAL A 177 5.02 -4.28 7.69
N ASN A 178 6.28 -4.62 7.92
CA ASN A 178 7.01 -5.60 7.13
C ASN A 178 7.45 -6.79 7.99
N VAL A 179 6.85 -7.94 7.76
CA VAL A 179 7.26 -9.22 8.34
C VAL A 179 7.59 -10.26 7.26
N GLU A 180 7.74 -9.80 6.00
CA GLU A 180 8.00 -10.61 4.80
C GLU A 180 6.87 -11.59 4.44
N ASP A 181 5.78 -11.60 5.20
CA ASP A 181 4.63 -12.50 5.06
C ASP A 181 3.36 -11.83 5.59
N GLY A 182 2.18 -12.41 5.29
CA GLY A 182 0.92 -11.99 5.89
C GLY A 182 0.22 -10.81 5.23
N GLY A 183 -0.92 -10.51 5.82
CA GLY A 183 -1.81 -9.40 5.48
C GLY A 183 -2.96 -9.32 6.46
N PHE A 184 -3.83 -8.36 6.25
CA PHE A 184 -4.97 -8.14 7.14
C PHE A 184 -6.18 -7.57 6.40
N ILE A 185 -7.35 -7.73 7.03
CA ILE A 185 -8.59 -7.06 6.68
C ILE A 185 -9.21 -6.50 7.95
N THR A 186 -9.74 -5.27 7.89
CA THR A 186 -10.51 -4.65 8.96
C THR A 186 -11.80 -4.06 8.41
N THR A 187 -12.88 -4.04 9.19
CA THR A 187 -14.18 -3.50 8.79
C THR A 187 -15.08 -3.26 10.02
N ASN A 188 -16.08 -2.41 9.89
CA ASN A 188 -17.17 -2.28 10.85
C ASN A 188 -18.35 -3.22 10.52
N ASN A 189 -18.37 -3.82 9.33
CA ASN A 189 -19.46 -4.69 8.88
C ASN A 189 -19.10 -6.17 9.06
N GLU A 190 -19.69 -6.82 10.05
CA GLU A 190 -19.46 -8.23 10.34
C GLU A 190 -19.90 -9.16 9.19
N GLU A 191 -20.90 -8.76 8.39
CA GLU A 191 -21.38 -9.56 7.26
C GLU A 191 -20.28 -9.82 6.22
N VAL A 192 -19.36 -8.87 6.02
CA VAL A 192 -18.18 -9.01 5.15
C VAL A 192 -17.34 -10.21 5.55
N LEU A 193 -17.14 -10.40 6.87
CA LEU A 193 -16.37 -11.52 7.39
C LEU A 193 -17.15 -12.83 7.35
N GLU A 194 -18.45 -12.81 7.63
CA GLU A 194 -19.30 -14.00 7.56
C GLU A 194 -19.45 -14.55 6.14
N LYS A 195 -19.69 -13.69 5.14
CA LYS A 195 -19.72 -14.08 3.72
C LYS A 195 -18.40 -14.73 3.26
N SER A 196 -17.28 -14.34 3.86
CA SER A 196 -15.94 -14.86 3.52
C SER A 196 -15.38 -15.85 4.53
N LYS A 197 -16.20 -16.44 5.39
CA LYS A 197 -15.78 -17.33 6.49
C LYS A 197 -14.91 -18.51 6.05
N LEU A 198 -15.19 -19.11 4.90
CA LEU A 198 -14.38 -20.20 4.33
C LEU A 198 -12.98 -19.68 3.94
N LEU A 199 -12.90 -18.52 3.31
CA LEU A 199 -11.63 -17.90 2.90
C LEU A 199 -10.79 -17.51 4.12
N LEU A 200 -11.40 -16.94 5.16
CA LEU A 200 -10.75 -16.63 6.42
C LEU A 200 -10.13 -17.87 7.09
N LYS A 201 -10.79 -19.03 6.96
CA LYS A 201 -10.24 -20.31 7.46
C LYS A 201 -9.11 -20.84 6.58
N SER A 202 -9.21 -20.66 5.26
CA SER A 202 -8.24 -21.17 4.28
C SER A 202 -6.96 -20.34 4.24
N PHE A 203 -7.08 -19.03 4.44
CA PHE A 203 -5.97 -18.07 4.39
C PHE A 203 -5.44 -17.69 5.77
N LYS A 204 -5.42 -18.63 6.69
CA LYS A 204 -4.93 -18.36 8.05
C LYS A 204 -3.45 -17.96 8.07
N THR A 205 -3.14 -16.95 8.85
CA THR A 205 -1.78 -16.63 9.26
C THR A 205 -1.34 -17.46 10.45
N GLY A 206 -0.07 -17.88 10.49
CA GLY A 206 0.52 -18.59 11.62
C GLY A 206 0.87 -17.64 12.79
N ASN A 207 1.10 -18.23 13.97
CA ASN A 207 1.39 -17.46 15.19
C ASN A 207 2.73 -16.71 15.11
N ILE A 208 3.71 -17.21 14.36
CA ILE A 208 5.01 -16.55 14.15
C ILE A 208 4.80 -15.25 13.36
N THR A 209 4.08 -15.30 12.24
CA THR A 209 3.74 -14.12 11.43
C THR A 209 2.88 -13.14 12.23
N ALA A 210 1.91 -13.64 13.01
CA ALA A 210 1.07 -12.79 13.87
C ALA A 210 1.90 -12.05 14.94
N CYS A 211 2.87 -12.72 15.54
CA CYS A 211 3.84 -12.11 16.47
C CYS A 211 4.62 -10.98 15.77
N GLY A 212 5.13 -11.24 14.58
CA GLY A 212 5.84 -10.24 13.77
C GLY A 212 4.96 -9.04 13.45
N ILE A 213 3.72 -9.26 12.98
CA ILE A 213 2.77 -8.19 12.68
C ILE A 213 2.49 -7.37 13.95
N SER A 214 2.21 -8.03 15.08
CA SER A 214 1.98 -7.35 16.36
C SER A 214 3.14 -6.44 16.77
N SER A 215 4.38 -6.91 16.55
CA SER A 215 5.59 -6.14 16.86
C SER A 215 5.80 -4.96 15.90
N GLU A 216 5.69 -5.18 14.57
CA GLU A 216 5.90 -4.12 13.57
C GLU A 216 4.82 -3.02 13.61
N LEU A 217 3.59 -3.33 14.05
CA LEU A 217 2.55 -2.33 14.23
C LEU A 217 2.92 -1.24 15.24
N ASP A 218 3.75 -1.55 16.23
CA ASP A 218 4.21 -0.55 17.21
C ASP A 218 5.11 0.53 16.58
N PHE A 219 5.73 0.23 15.46
CA PHE A 219 6.61 1.14 14.73
C PHE A 219 5.95 1.76 13.49
N ALA A 220 4.72 1.36 13.14
CA ALA A 220 4.10 1.69 11.86
C ALA A 220 3.98 3.20 11.63
N ASN A 221 3.47 3.95 12.60
CA ASN A 221 3.30 5.41 12.50
C ASN A 221 4.66 6.12 12.29
N GLU A 222 5.66 5.81 13.12
CA GLU A 222 6.99 6.42 13.01
C GLU A 222 7.68 6.08 11.69
N ASN A 223 7.61 4.80 11.27
CA ASN A 223 8.20 4.34 10.02
C ASN A 223 7.55 4.99 8.80
N LEU A 224 6.21 5.14 8.83
CA LEU A 224 5.48 5.80 7.75
C LEU A 224 5.84 7.29 7.69
N LYS A 225 5.85 7.99 8.81
CA LYS A 225 6.22 9.40 8.89
C LYS A 225 7.62 9.64 8.32
N LYS A 226 8.62 8.85 8.72
CA LYS A 226 9.98 8.92 8.17
C LYS A 226 10.02 8.68 6.66
N SER A 227 9.22 7.72 6.16
CA SER A 227 9.15 7.42 4.72
C SER A 227 8.53 8.57 3.92
N ILE A 228 7.49 9.22 4.44
CA ILE A 228 6.85 10.39 3.83
C ILE A 228 7.81 11.59 3.84
N GLU A 229 8.46 11.86 4.96
CA GLU A 229 9.43 12.96 5.09
C GLU A 229 10.60 12.77 4.12
N ALA A 230 11.18 11.57 4.04
CA ALA A 230 12.25 11.24 3.10
C ALA A 230 11.80 11.40 1.64
N THR A 231 10.60 10.94 1.31
CA THR A 231 10.03 11.08 -0.04
C THR A 231 9.82 12.55 -0.40
N SER A 232 9.24 13.34 0.49
CA SER A 232 9.03 14.78 0.31
C SER A 232 10.35 15.51 0.13
N TYR A 233 11.37 15.14 0.91
CA TYR A 233 12.72 15.68 0.78
C TYR A 233 13.29 15.43 -0.63
N VAL A 234 13.23 14.19 -1.11
CA VAL A 234 13.76 13.83 -2.44
C VAL A 234 12.96 14.50 -3.55
N LYS A 235 11.61 14.53 -3.48
CA LYS A 235 10.75 15.24 -4.44
C LYS A 235 11.17 16.70 -4.59
N ASN A 236 11.26 17.42 -3.47
CA ASN A 236 11.56 18.85 -3.44
C ASN A 236 12.97 19.15 -4.01
N ASN A 237 13.95 18.31 -3.67
CA ASN A 237 15.32 18.50 -4.16
C ASN A 237 15.55 18.07 -5.61
N LEU A 238 14.60 17.36 -6.23
CA LEU A 238 14.66 17.00 -7.66
C LEU A 238 13.82 17.91 -8.55
N SER A 239 12.91 18.70 -8.00
CA SER A 239 11.93 19.50 -8.73
C SER A 239 12.54 20.65 -9.55
N ASP A 240 13.78 21.06 -9.26
CA ASP A 240 14.54 22.05 -10.02
C ASP A 240 15.08 21.48 -11.34
N LYS A 241 15.19 20.16 -11.47
CA LYS A 241 15.80 19.44 -12.57
C LYS A 241 14.86 18.50 -13.32
N PHE A 242 13.83 18.01 -12.67
CA PHE A 242 12.90 17.01 -13.20
C PHE A 242 11.44 17.44 -13.03
N ASP A 243 10.59 17.05 -13.97
CA ASP A 243 9.14 17.09 -13.80
C ASP A 243 8.74 15.92 -12.84
N VAL A 244 8.51 16.26 -11.57
CA VAL A 244 8.17 15.31 -10.50
C VAL A 244 6.66 15.16 -10.42
N PHE A 245 6.13 13.98 -10.66
CA PHE A 245 4.70 13.74 -10.55
C PHE A 245 4.21 13.92 -9.11
N HIS A 246 3.10 14.66 -8.94
CA HIS A 246 2.46 14.93 -7.66
C HIS A 246 3.44 15.48 -6.60
N LEU A 247 4.19 16.51 -6.98
CA LEU A 247 5.20 17.14 -6.13
C LEU A 247 4.63 17.60 -4.78
N ASP A 248 3.41 18.14 -4.79
CA ASP A 248 2.69 18.69 -3.65
C ASP A 248 1.97 17.65 -2.78
N LYS A 249 1.91 16.37 -3.21
CA LYS A 249 1.22 15.30 -2.50
C LYS A 249 2.16 14.46 -1.65
N ARG A 250 1.68 14.03 -0.47
CA ARG A 250 2.36 13.03 0.35
C ARG A 250 2.44 11.70 -0.38
N GLY A 251 3.50 10.94 -0.11
CA GLY A 251 3.70 9.60 -0.66
C GLY A 251 4.96 8.98 -0.08
N ILE A 252 5.28 7.77 -0.52
CA ILE A 252 6.44 6.99 -0.08
C ILE A 252 7.34 6.55 -1.24
N ASN A 253 7.08 7.09 -2.44
CA ASN A 253 7.91 6.95 -3.65
C ASN A 253 7.98 8.27 -4.40
N VAL A 254 9.01 8.45 -5.21
CA VAL A 254 9.15 9.57 -6.15
C VAL A 254 8.99 9.05 -7.57
N ILE A 255 8.25 9.75 -8.42
CA ILE A 255 8.13 9.40 -9.84
C ILE A 255 8.54 10.60 -10.69
N LEU A 256 9.53 10.37 -11.55
CA LEU A 256 10.12 11.38 -12.44
C LEU A 256 9.65 11.14 -13.87
N LYS A 257 9.05 12.14 -14.49
CA LYS A 257 8.74 12.12 -15.93
C LYS A 257 10.04 12.15 -16.74
N THR A 258 10.08 11.41 -17.83
CA THR A 258 11.24 11.37 -18.73
C THR A 258 10.83 10.91 -20.13
N ASP A 259 11.48 11.38 -21.14
CA ASP A 259 11.26 10.91 -22.51
C ASP A 259 11.90 9.53 -22.77
N ASP A 260 12.98 9.21 -22.07
CA ASP A 260 13.67 7.92 -22.15
C ASP A 260 13.71 7.18 -20.80
N ALA A 261 12.56 6.63 -20.43
CA ALA A 261 12.44 5.84 -19.20
C ALA A 261 13.32 4.58 -19.20
N LYS A 262 13.67 4.04 -20.39
CA LYS A 262 14.54 2.86 -20.49
C LYS A 262 15.97 3.21 -20.09
N LYS A 263 16.52 4.28 -20.68
CA LYS A 263 17.88 4.73 -20.39
C LYS A 263 17.99 5.16 -18.93
N LEU A 264 17.14 6.08 -18.48
CA LEU A 264 17.19 6.59 -17.10
C LEU A 264 17.05 5.46 -16.06
N SER A 265 16.13 4.53 -16.26
CA SER A 265 15.97 3.41 -15.31
C SER A 265 17.17 2.44 -15.35
N TYR A 266 17.82 2.27 -16.49
CA TYR A 266 19.04 1.46 -16.61
C TYR A 266 20.18 2.10 -15.84
N ASP A 267 20.46 3.37 -16.11
CA ASP A 267 21.55 4.12 -15.50
C ASP A 267 21.39 4.17 -13.96
N LEU A 268 20.20 4.54 -13.47
CA LEU A 268 19.93 4.63 -12.03
C LEU A 268 20.01 3.27 -11.31
N ARG A 269 19.68 2.14 -11.96
CA ARG A 269 19.83 0.82 -11.36
C ARG A 269 21.28 0.42 -11.11
N HIS A 270 22.22 0.97 -11.85
CA HIS A 270 23.65 0.70 -11.68
C HIS A 270 24.27 1.56 -10.57
N GLU A 271 23.72 2.74 -10.32
CA GLU A 271 24.21 3.67 -9.31
C GLU A 271 23.52 3.45 -7.95
N LEU A 272 22.20 3.28 -7.97
CA LEU A 272 21.37 3.13 -6.76
C LEU A 272 21.12 1.64 -6.46
N VAL A 273 22.16 1.00 -5.90
CA VAL A 273 22.16 -0.43 -5.59
C VAL A 273 21.86 -0.65 -4.12
N LEU A 274 20.91 -1.54 -3.82
CA LEU A 274 20.64 -2.05 -2.47
C LEU A 274 21.35 -3.40 -2.25
N ASP A 275 21.48 -3.80 -1.00
CA ASP A 275 22.04 -5.10 -0.61
C ASP A 275 21.23 -6.29 -1.16
N SER A 276 19.94 -6.08 -1.41
CA SER A 276 19.04 -7.02 -2.10
C SER A 276 17.95 -6.23 -2.81
N HIS A 277 17.30 -6.77 -3.83
CA HIS A 277 16.25 -6.12 -4.59
C HIS A 277 16.64 -4.73 -5.14
N GLY A 278 15.75 -4.09 -5.91
CA GLY A 278 15.99 -2.78 -6.53
C GLY A 278 15.09 -1.68 -5.97
N MET A 279 15.52 -0.44 -6.17
CA MET A 279 14.70 0.73 -5.85
C MET A 279 14.24 1.51 -7.09
N ILE A 280 14.44 0.98 -8.29
CA ILE A 280 14.10 1.67 -9.54
C ILE A 280 13.09 0.85 -10.34
N THR A 281 11.92 1.42 -10.57
CA THR A 281 10.86 0.84 -11.41
C THR A 281 10.63 1.69 -12.65
N LYS A 282 10.77 1.06 -13.84
CA LYS A 282 10.46 1.72 -15.11
C LYS A 282 8.96 1.79 -15.34
N CYS A 283 8.47 2.94 -15.79
CA CYS A 283 7.13 3.14 -16.35
C CYS A 283 7.19 3.19 -17.90
N PRO A 284 6.11 2.89 -18.62
CA PRO A 284 4.75 2.57 -18.14
C PRO A 284 4.66 1.29 -17.28
N ASN A 285 3.94 1.39 -16.17
CA ASN A 285 3.68 0.27 -15.27
C ASN A 285 2.32 0.51 -14.57
N TYR A 286 1.42 -0.47 -14.60
CA TYR A 286 0.10 -0.32 -14.00
C TYR A 286 0.15 -0.04 -12.49
N ASN A 287 1.06 -0.72 -11.75
CA ASN A 287 1.21 -0.51 -10.31
C ASN A 287 1.89 0.83 -9.97
N ARG A 288 2.31 1.57 -10.96
CA ARG A 288 2.85 2.94 -10.89
C ARG A 288 2.06 3.83 -11.84
N LEU A 289 2.71 4.45 -12.80
CA LEU A 289 2.05 5.28 -13.81
C LEU A 289 2.16 4.64 -15.20
N LYS A 290 1.20 4.96 -16.06
CA LYS A 290 1.23 4.57 -17.48
C LYS A 290 2.01 5.56 -18.34
N GLU A 291 2.40 6.70 -17.76
CA GLU A 291 3.25 7.70 -18.42
C GLU A 291 4.69 7.18 -18.60
N LYS A 292 5.46 7.81 -19.50
CA LYS A 292 6.90 7.61 -19.57
C LYS A 292 7.57 8.23 -18.35
N ALA A 293 8.03 7.40 -17.44
CA ALA A 293 8.56 7.82 -16.15
C ALA A 293 9.48 6.78 -15.53
N VAL A 294 10.18 7.18 -14.47
CA VAL A 294 10.92 6.29 -13.58
C VAL A 294 10.50 6.52 -12.15
N ALA A 295 10.09 5.45 -11.46
CA ALA A 295 9.78 5.49 -10.05
C ALA A 295 11.02 5.14 -9.23
N ILE A 296 11.33 5.99 -8.26
CA ILE A 296 12.33 5.81 -7.22
C ILE A 296 11.60 5.28 -5.99
N GLU A 297 11.81 4.03 -5.66
CA GLU A 297 11.08 3.31 -4.62
C GLU A 297 11.67 3.59 -3.24
N ILE A 298 11.42 4.78 -2.69
CA ILE A 298 11.94 5.17 -1.35
C ILE A 298 11.46 4.20 -0.28
N LYS A 299 10.23 3.70 -0.40
CA LYS A 299 9.66 2.68 0.49
C LYS A 299 10.46 1.38 0.58
N ASN A 300 11.33 1.11 -0.41
CA ASN A 300 12.19 -0.09 -0.43
C ASN A 300 13.41 0.06 0.48
N LEU A 301 13.75 1.29 0.88
CA LEU A 301 14.88 1.54 1.77
C LEU A 301 14.55 1.12 3.20
N ASP A 302 15.52 0.50 3.84
CA ASP A 302 15.50 0.29 5.28
C ASP A 302 15.37 1.63 6.01
N ILE A 303 14.63 1.67 7.10
CA ILE A 303 14.35 2.90 7.85
C ILE A 303 15.65 3.57 8.33
N SER A 304 16.69 2.79 8.63
CA SER A 304 18.01 3.30 9.01
C SER A 304 18.75 4.03 7.88
N CYS A 305 18.33 3.80 6.63
CA CYS A 305 18.90 4.47 5.45
C CYS A 305 18.20 5.80 5.12
N LEU A 306 17.05 6.11 5.74
CA LEU A 306 16.28 7.35 5.51
C LEU A 306 16.87 8.52 6.32
N ASN A 307 18.17 8.74 6.21
CA ASN A 307 18.88 9.85 6.83
C ASN A 307 19.34 10.85 5.77
N LYS A 308 19.62 12.08 6.20
CA LYS A 308 19.94 13.20 5.30
C LYS A 308 21.09 12.90 4.36
N ASP A 309 22.17 12.30 4.84
CA ASP A 309 23.39 12.06 4.03
C ASP A 309 23.10 11.10 2.88
N ASN A 310 22.37 10.00 3.13
CA ASN A 310 21.96 9.07 2.10
C ASN A 310 20.97 9.70 1.12
N LEU A 311 20.02 10.50 1.61
CA LEU A 311 19.04 11.17 0.73
C LEU A 311 19.70 12.22 -0.16
N ASP A 312 20.66 12.99 0.36
CA ASP A 312 21.47 13.93 -0.43
C ASP A 312 22.24 13.20 -1.52
N GLU A 313 22.90 12.07 -1.20
CA GLU A 313 23.65 11.27 -2.17
C GLU A 313 22.72 10.68 -3.27
N ILE A 314 21.53 10.19 -2.89
CA ILE A 314 20.50 9.74 -3.85
C ILE A 314 20.11 10.87 -4.81
N VAL A 315 19.82 12.06 -4.28
CA VAL A 315 19.47 13.24 -5.07
C VAL A 315 20.59 13.62 -6.05
N GLU A 316 21.83 13.69 -5.55
CA GLU A 316 23.00 14.04 -6.38
C GLU A 316 23.26 13.00 -7.49
N ILE A 317 23.09 11.71 -7.20
CA ILE A 317 23.20 10.66 -8.21
C ILE A 317 22.13 10.85 -9.29
N ILE A 318 20.86 11.07 -8.92
CA ILE A 318 19.78 11.24 -9.88
C ILE A 318 20.02 12.48 -10.75
N LYS A 319 20.48 13.60 -10.19
CA LYS A 319 20.75 14.85 -10.91
C LYS A 319 21.82 14.74 -11.99
N LYS A 320 22.72 13.75 -11.94
CA LYS A 320 23.71 13.50 -12.99
C LYS A 320 23.10 13.06 -14.34
N TYR A 321 21.87 12.56 -14.31
CA TYR A 321 21.20 11.95 -15.47
C TYR A 321 20.05 12.82 -16.04
N GLN A 322 20.14 14.10 -15.81
CA GLN A 322 19.20 15.06 -16.39
C GLN A 322 19.30 15.14 -17.92
#